data_e38722f0d4b768717975c3175235b53c
#
_entry.id   e38722f0d4b768717975c3175235b53c
#
_cell.length_a   1.000
_cell.length_b   1.000
_cell.length_c   1.000
_cell.angle_alpha   90.00
_cell.angle_beta   90.00
_cell.angle_gamma   90.00
#
_symmetry.space_group_name_H-M   'P 1'
#
loop_
_entity.id
_entity.type
_entity.pdbx_description
1 polymer ?
#
loop_
_entity_poly.entity_id
_entity_poly.type
_entity_poly.pdbx_seq_one_letter_code
_entity_poly.pdbx_strand_id
1 'polypeptide(L)'
;KFYPVLFHNLTGYDSHLFIKKLRSVVGGETITCIPNNEEKYISFSKKIVVDKFTDEKTGNEVDVKRELRFLDSFRFMPSSLDALSKNLKDDQCCEMAEAYGEQSERFKLLRKKGTYPYDYMDSIERLDETKLPPKDAYYSKLNDSGISDEEYEHAKNVWNEFNCKTMRDYHDLYNKSDVLLLADVFENFRDVCMKNYKLDPVWYFTSPGLAWDAALKLTKVKLELISDYDMLLMIQQGIRGGVSTISNRFAHANNKYRGESFENSKPPSYISYLDANNLYGWAMSKPLATDGFKWMSEEELDDWKNISAEEGRGCILEVDLEYPKDLHDLHNDYPLAPENIMPEGSKVRKLIPNLNNKTKYVLHYENLKQYESLGLIITNIHRG
;
A
#
# COMPACT_ATOMS: atom_id res chain seq x y z
N LYS A 1 -16.43 12.70 18.22
CA LYS A 1 -16.55 13.26 16.87
C LYS A 1 -15.18 13.73 16.44
N PHE A 2 -14.74 13.37 15.23
CA PHE A 2 -13.47 13.83 14.66
C PHE A 2 -13.68 14.63 13.39
N TYR A 3 -12.65 15.39 13.02
CA TYR A 3 -12.53 16.10 11.76
C TYR A 3 -11.34 15.49 11.00
N PRO A 4 -11.55 14.87 9.83
CA PRO A 4 -10.45 14.38 9.02
C PRO A 4 -9.69 15.55 8.40
N VAL A 5 -8.37 15.47 8.41
CA VAL A 5 -7.46 16.39 7.75
C VAL A 5 -6.64 15.57 6.77
N LEU A 6 -6.89 15.74 5.48
CA LEU A 6 -6.34 14.90 4.43
C LEU A 6 -5.14 15.56 3.78
N PHE A 7 -4.09 14.79 3.63
CA PHE A 7 -2.90 15.11 2.86
C PHE A 7 -2.67 14.04 1.82
N HIS A 8 -1.82 14.32 0.85
CA HIS A 8 -1.35 13.35 -0.11
C HIS A 8 0.14 13.11 0.08
N ASN A 9 0.53 11.89 0.49
CA ASN A 9 1.88 11.52 0.91
C ASN A 9 2.33 12.17 2.24
N LEU A 10 1.39 12.38 3.16
CA LEU A 10 1.65 12.93 4.50
C LEU A 10 2.81 12.26 5.22
N THR A 11 2.82 10.93 5.17
CA THR A 11 3.79 10.07 5.86
C THR A 11 5.22 10.25 5.34
N GLY A 12 5.34 10.53 4.05
CA GLY A 12 6.64 10.66 3.38
C GLY A 12 7.30 12.03 3.55
N TYR A 13 6.50 13.09 3.82
CA TYR A 13 7.02 14.44 3.80
C TYR A 13 6.38 15.39 4.82
N ASP A 14 5.11 15.77 4.64
CA ASP A 14 4.50 16.91 5.34
C ASP A 14 4.45 16.76 6.85
N SER A 15 4.23 15.53 7.36
CA SER A 15 4.14 15.27 8.80
C SER A 15 5.38 15.74 9.57
N HIS A 16 6.57 15.61 8.98
CA HIS A 16 7.83 16.01 9.59
C HIS A 16 7.97 17.53 9.80
N LEU A 17 7.28 18.31 8.97
CA LEU A 17 7.35 19.77 9.02
C LEU A 17 6.58 20.35 10.19
N PHE A 18 5.46 19.75 10.60
CA PHE A 18 4.56 20.38 11.56
C PHE A 18 4.23 19.56 12.82
N ILE A 19 4.47 18.25 12.83
CA ILE A 19 4.07 17.38 13.97
C ILE A 19 4.65 17.86 15.31
N LYS A 20 5.88 18.36 15.32
CA LYS A 20 6.52 18.92 16.53
C LYS A 20 5.80 20.18 17.01
N LYS A 21 5.38 21.06 16.10
CA LYS A 21 4.64 22.30 16.42
C LYS A 21 3.20 22.01 16.84
N LEU A 22 2.59 20.97 16.26
CA LEU A 22 1.24 20.54 16.61
C LEU A 22 1.10 20.21 18.10
N ARG A 23 2.19 19.75 18.75
CA ARG A 23 2.22 19.49 20.20
C ARG A 23 2.11 20.76 21.03
N SER A 24 2.71 21.85 20.58
CA SER A 24 2.87 23.10 21.37
C SER A 24 1.72 24.09 21.20
N VAL A 25 0.95 24.02 20.13
CA VAL A 25 0.05 25.12 19.71
C VAL A 25 -1.32 25.11 20.40
N VAL A 26 -1.81 23.99 20.93
CA VAL A 26 -3.15 23.95 21.56
C VAL A 26 -3.14 23.03 22.77
N GLY A 27 -3.22 23.60 23.97
CA GLY A 27 -3.66 23.01 25.23
C GLY A 27 -3.26 21.56 25.50
N GLY A 28 -2.02 21.31 25.88
CA GLY A 28 -1.57 20.22 26.79
C GLY A 28 -1.83 18.76 26.44
N GLU A 29 -2.67 18.41 25.49
CA GLU A 29 -2.97 17.01 25.21
C GLU A 29 -1.94 16.35 24.28
N THR A 30 -1.70 15.08 24.55
CA THR A 30 -0.78 14.25 23.76
C THR A 30 -1.29 14.00 22.35
N ILE A 31 -0.36 13.92 21.41
CA ILE A 31 -0.65 13.41 20.06
C ILE A 31 -0.74 11.89 20.16
N THR A 32 -1.82 11.32 19.65
CA THR A 32 -1.95 9.88 19.49
C THR A 32 -1.48 9.49 18.09
N CYS A 33 -0.55 8.53 17.99
CA CYS A 33 0.02 8.09 16.73
C CYS A 33 -0.27 6.62 16.47
N ILE A 34 -0.49 6.27 15.22
CA ILE A 34 -0.42 4.90 14.70
C ILE A 34 0.90 4.81 13.93
N PRO A 35 1.95 4.19 14.51
CA PRO A 35 3.25 4.13 13.88
C PRO A 35 3.28 3.08 12.76
N ASN A 36 4.09 3.32 11.74
CA ASN A 36 4.51 2.31 10.77
C ASN A 36 5.90 1.77 11.13
N ASN A 37 6.79 2.66 11.54
CA ASN A 37 8.11 2.39 12.11
C ASN A 37 8.52 3.56 13.00
N GLU A 38 9.78 3.60 13.48
CA GLU A 38 10.26 4.66 14.37
C GLU A 38 10.22 6.06 13.77
N GLU A 39 10.25 6.18 12.44
CA GLU A 39 10.32 7.46 11.74
C GLU A 39 9.03 7.84 11.00
N LYS A 40 8.14 6.87 10.72
CA LYS A 40 6.95 7.06 9.87
C LYS A 40 5.67 6.68 10.59
N TYR A 41 4.63 7.45 10.35
CA TYR A 41 3.30 7.25 10.93
C TYR A 41 2.29 6.85 9.85
N ILE A 42 1.38 5.94 10.18
CA ILE A 42 0.21 5.65 9.33
C ILE A 42 -0.79 6.81 9.44
N SER A 43 -1.01 7.27 10.65
CA SER A 43 -1.89 8.38 11.00
C SER A 43 -1.50 8.92 12.35
N PHE A 44 -1.88 10.15 12.62
CA PHE A 44 -1.83 10.72 13.97
C PHE A 44 -3.03 11.61 14.19
N SER A 45 -3.37 11.81 15.46
CA SER A 45 -4.50 12.66 15.84
C SER A 45 -4.18 13.50 17.06
N LYS A 46 -4.87 14.62 17.15
CA LYS A 46 -4.83 15.51 18.33
C LYS A 46 -6.24 15.88 18.76
N LYS A 47 -6.51 15.74 20.05
CA LYS A 47 -7.73 16.27 20.66
C LYS A 47 -7.52 17.72 21.06
N ILE A 48 -8.49 18.56 20.74
CA ILE A 48 -8.53 19.99 21.11
C ILE A 48 -9.80 20.27 21.91
N VAL A 49 -9.69 21.08 22.93
CA VAL A 49 -10.85 21.57 23.67
C VAL A 49 -11.46 22.73 22.88
N VAL A 50 -12.71 22.56 22.48
CA VAL A 50 -13.43 23.56 21.67
C VAL A 50 -14.49 24.30 22.46
N ASP A 51 -14.90 23.75 23.57
CA ASP A 51 -15.93 24.32 24.45
C ASP A 51 -15.86 23.69 25.85
N LYS A 52 -16.60 24.23 26.82
CA LYS A 52 -16.77 23.68 28.16
C LYS A 52 -18.22 23.82 28.59
N PHE A 53 -18.70 22.87 29.34
CA PHE A 53 -20.01 22.92 29.97
C PHE A 53 -19.95 22.41 31.40
N THR A 54 -20.87 22.85 32.24
CA THR A 54 -21.03 22.34 33.61
C THR A 54 -22.00 21.16 33.59
N ASP A 55 -21.54 20.00 34.02
CA ASP A 55 -22.40 18.83 34.19
C ASP A 55 -23.42 19.09 35.35
N GLU A 56 -24.67 19.10 35.00
CA GLU A 56 -25.77 19.38 35.95
C GLU A 56 -25.85 18.36 37.11
N LYS A 57 -25.34 17.13 36.94
CA LYS A 57 -25.38 16.08 37.94
C LYS A 57 -24.22 16.15 38.93
N THR A 58 -23.05 16.52 38.43
CA THR A 58 -21.82 16.53 39.27
C THR A 58 -21.36 17.92 39.64
N GLY A 59 -21.89 18.98 39.02
CA GLY A 59 -21.44 20.36 39.18
C GLY A 59 -20.04 20.66 38.63
N ASN A 60 -19.41 19.70 38.00
CA ASN A 60 -18.06 19.83 37.48
C ASN A 60 -18.04 20.43 36.08
N GLU A 61 -17.00 21.21 35.78
CA GLU A 61 -16.71 21.67 34.42
C GLU A 61 -16.17 20.53 33.59
N VAL A 62 -16.76 20.28 32.42
CA VAL A 62 -16.39 19.22 31.47
C VAL A 62 -15.98 19.82 30.15
N ASP A 63 -14.79 19.45 29.67
CA ASP A 63 -14.26 19.87 28.37
C ASP A 63 -14.99 19.18 27.21
N VAL A 64 -15.47 19.97 26.26
CA VAL A 64 -15.95 19.47 24.95
C VAL A 64 -14.78 19.35 24.01
N LYS A 65 -14.39 18.12 23.72
CA LYS A 65 -13.23 17.84 22.87
C LYS A 65 -13.63 17.48 21.45
N ARG A 66 -12.81 17.89 20.49
CA ARG A 66 -12.84 17.45 19.08
C ARG A 66 -11.49 16.87 18.73
N GLU A 67 -11.49 15.86 17.89
CA GLU A 67 -10.27 15.21 17.39
C GLU A 67 -10.00 15.71 15.98
N LEU A 68 -8.80 16.22 15.74
CA LEU A 68 -8.24 16.39 14.41
C LEU A 68 -7.52 15.10 14.06
N ARG A 69 -7.95 14.41 13.00
CA ARG A 69 -7.36 13.16 12.55
C ARG A 69 -6.68 13.37 11.20
N PHE A 70 -5.37 13.21 11.19
CA PHE A 70 -4.54 13.40 10.00
C PHE A 70 -4.46 12.08 9.24
N LEU A 71 -4.91 12.09 8.00
CA LEU A 71 -5.01 10.93 7.12
C LEU A 71 -4.18 11.16 5.86
N ASP A 72 -3.63 10.09 5.30
CA ASP A 72 -2.84 10.11 4.09
C ASP A 72 -3.62 9.45 2.94
N SER A 73 -4.09 10.25 1.98
CA SER A 73 -4.82 9.77 0.81
C SER A 73 -3.98 8.87 -0.11
N PHE A 74 -2.64 9.00 -0.08
CA PHE A 74 -1.74 8.11 -0.81
C PHE A 74 -1.85 6.64 -0.36
N ARG A 75 -2.28 6.39 0.89
CA ARG A 75 -2.52 5.05 1.41
C ARG A 75 -3.78 4.39 0.88
N PHE A 76 -4.64 5.15 0.23
CA PHE A 76 -5.83 4.65 -0.48
C PHE A 76 -5.59 4.62 -1.99
N MET A 77 -4.92 5.62 -2.51
CA MET A 77 -4.67 5.84 -3.94
C MET A 77 -3.18 6.13 -4.16
N PRO A 78 -2.32 5.08 -4.24
CA PRO A 78 -0.86 5.24 -4.32
C PRO A 78 -0.39 5.64 -5.72
N SER A 79 -0.76 6.86 -6.14
CA SER A 79 -0.37 7.47 -7.41
C SER A 79 -0.19 8.97 -7.23
N SER A 80 0.49 9.66 -8.15
CA SER A 80 0.65 11.10 -8.06
C SER A 80 -0.68 11.84 -8.19
N LEU A 81 -0.82 13.01 -7.55
CA LEU A 81 -2.01 13.85 -7.67
C LEU A 81 -2.31 14.21 -9.14
N ASP A 82 -1.28 14.45 -9.94
CA ASP A 82 -1.41 14.69 -11.37
C ASP A 82 -2.07 13.52 -12.10
N ALA A 83 -1.62 12.28 -11.85
CA ALA A 83 -2.20 11.09 -12.44
C ALA A 83 -3.65 10.85 -11.97
N LEU A 84 -3.94 11.09 -10.70
CA LEU A 84 -5.27 10.92 -10.13
C LEU A 84 -6.25 11.97 -10.69
N SER A 85 -5.85 13.24 -10.77
CA SER A 85 -6.70 14.32 -11.28
C SER A 85 -7.04 14.15 -12.75
N LYS A 86 -6.14 13.59 -13.57
CA LYS A 86 -6.39 13.28 -14.99
C LYS A 86 -7.51 12.25 -15.20
N ASN A 87 -7.80 11.42 -14.22
CA ASN A 87 -8.87 10.43 -14.29
C ASN A 87 -10.25 10.99 -13.94
N LEU A 88 -10.33 12.21 -13.39
CA LEU A 88 -11.60 12.84 -13.09
C LEU A 88 -12.25 13.39 -14.36
N LYS A 89 -13.57 13.35 -14.41
CA LYS A 89 -14.37 14.06 -15.39
C LYS A 89 -14.70 15.46 -14.86
N ASP A 90 -15.16 16.36 -15.73
CA ASP A 90 -15.47 17.73 -15.34
C ASP A 90 -16.57 17.80 -14.29
N ASP A 91 -17.58 16.95 -14.39
CA ASP A 91 -18.68 16.82 -13.44
C ASP A 91 -18.29 16.23 -12.07
N GLN A 92 -17.06 15.75 -11.94
CA GLN A 92 -16.47 15.21 -10.71
C GLN A 92 -15.54 16.21 -10.00
N CYS A 93 -15.34 17.40 -10.58
CA CYS A 93 -14.48 18.45 -10.03
C CYS A 93 -15.31 19.53 -9.36
N CYS A 94 -16.11 19.15 -8.36
CA CYS A 94 -17.10 20.03 -7.72
C CYS A 94 -16.46 21.15 -6.90
N GLU A 95 -15.40 20.86 -6.14
CA GLU A 95 -14.71 21.85 -5.30
C GLU A 95 -13.99 22.91 -6.17
N MET A 96 -13.38 22.46 -7.25
CA MET A 96 -12.76 23.36 -8.23
C MET A 96 -13.81 24.21 -8.94
N ALA A 97 -14.94 23.62 -9.32
CA ALA A 97 -16.06 24.30 -9.97
C ALA A 97 -16.72 25.35 -9.05
N GLU A 98 -16.89 25.04 -7.76
CA GLU A 98 -17.41 25.98 -6.76
C GLU A 98 -16.47 27.19 -6.61
N ALA A 99 -15.15 26.94 -6.56
CA ALA A 99 -14.16 27.98 -6.35
C ALA A 99 -13.96 28.92 -7.53
N TYR A 100 -14.10 28.44 -8.78
CA TYR A 100 -13.71 29.19 -9.98
C TYR A 100 -14.82 29.32 -11.03
N GLY A 101 -15.98 28.76 -10.80
CA GLY A 101 -17.12 28.74 -11.72
C GLY A 101 -17.04 27.57 -12.70
N GLU A 102 -18.13 26.79 -12.77
CA GLU A 102 -18.27 25.68 -13.68
C GLU A 102 -18.05 26.12 -15.14
N GLN A 103 -17.24 25.36 -15.90
CA GLN A 103 -16.91 25.63 -17.30
C GLN A 103 -16.19 26.96 -17.58
N SER A 104 -15.78 27.73 -16.58
CA SER A 104 -15.00 28.97 -16.78
C SER A 104 -13.61 28.66 -17.35
N GLU A 105 -12.96 29.65 -17.97
CA GLU A 105 -11.56 29.50 -18.42
C GLU A 105 -10.62 29.25 -17.23
N ARG A 106 -10.89 29.81 -16.07
CA ARG A 106 -10.16 29.60 -14.82
C ARG A 106 -10.27 28.13 -14.36
N PHE A 107 -11.47 27.57 -14.37
CA PHE A 107 -11.71 26.16 -14.08
C PHE A 107 -10.92 25.25 -15.04
N LYS A 108 -11.02 25.49 -16.35
CA LYS A 108 -10.33 24.68 -17.36
C LYS A 108 -8.81 24.70 -17.20
N LEU A 109 -8.23 25.86 -16.84
CA LEU A 109 -6.80 25.99 -16.59
C LEU A 109 -6.35 25.25 -15.34
N LEU A 110 -7.11 25.33 -14.24
CA LEU A 110 -6.70 24.76 -12.96
C LEU A 110 -7.10 23.30 -12.76
N ARG A 111 -7.96 22.74 -13.63
CA ARG A 111 -8.32 21.32 -13.60
C ARG A 111 -7.14 20.37 -13.84
N LYS A 112 -6.10 20.86 -14.48
CA LYS A 112 -4.81 20.18 -14.66
C LYS A 112 -3.84 20.65 -13.60
N LYS A 113 -3.11 19.71 -12.98
CA LYS A 113 -2.04 20.08 -12.06
C LYS A 113 -1.06 21.04 -12.73
N GLY A 114 -0.83 22.18 -12.10
CA GLY A 114 0.10 23.19 -12.57
C GLY A 114 1.56 22.76 -12.44
N THR A 115 2.45 23.56 -13.02
CA THR A 115 3.90 23.44 -12.87
C THR A 115 4.43 24.50 -11.91
N TYR A 116 5.40 24.13 -11.08
CA TYR A 116 6.00 25.03 -10.11
C TYR A 116 7.53 24.87 -10.09
N PRO A 117 8.32 25.96 -10.08
CA PRO A 117 9.77 25.91 -10.15
C PRO A 117 10.39 25.68 -8.76
N TYR A 118 10.25 24.49 -8.18
CA TYR A 118 10.63 24.18 -6.80
C TYR A 118 12.09 24.49 -6.47
N ASP A 119 13.03 24.06 -7.32
CA ASP A 119 14.47 24.29 -7.08
C ASP A 119 14.88 25.76 -7.24
N TYR A 120 14.13 26.54 -8.01
CA TYR A 120 14.34 27.97 -8.19
C TYR A 120 13.86 28.78 -6.99
N MET A 121 12.77 28.35 -6.35
CA MET A 121 12.16 29.04 -5.21
C MET A 121 12.90 28.69 -3.89
N ASP A 122 14.18 29.06 -3.84
CA ASP A 122 15.12 28.73 -2.76
C ASP A 122 15.11 29.72 -1.59
N SER A 123 14.40 30.85 -1.74
CA SER A 123 14.30 31.90 -0.72
C SER A 123 12.93 32.59 -0.71
N ILE A 124 12.61 33.27 0.40
CA ILE A 124 11.33 34.00 0.55
C ILE A 124 11.29 35.22 -0.38
N GLU A 125 12.42 35.84 -0.65
CA GLU A 125 12.57 37.02 -1.51
C GLU A 125 12.14 36.72 -2.95
N ARG A 126 12.28 35.47 -3.42
CA ARG A 126 11.80 35.04 -4.73
C ARG A 126 10.28 35.17 -4.90
N LEU A 127 9.54 35.12 -3.81
CA LEU A 127 8.09 35.32 -3.84
C LEU A 127 7.69 36.74 -4.26
N ASP A 128 8.58 37.71 -4.11
CA ASP A 128 8.32 39.13 -4.46
C ASP A 128 8.71 39.47 -5.92
N GLU A 129 9.25 38.50 -6.66
CA GLU A 129 9.54 38.65 -8.09
C GLU A 129 8.25 38.92 -8.87
N THR A 130 8.30 39.93 -9.75
CA THR A 130 7.12 40.41 -10.49
C THR A 130 6.93 39.78 -11.86
N LYS A 131 7.66 38.71 -12.15
CA LYS A 131 7.60 37.98 -13.42
C LYS A 131 7.73 36.50 -13.17
N LEU A 132 7.06 35.71 -14.03
CA LEU A 132 7.26 34.30 -14.09
C LEU A 132 8.72 33.99 -14.50
N PRO A 133 9.44 33.10 -13.80
CA PRO A 133 10.81 32.74 -14.13
C PRO A 133 10.88 32.06 -15.52
N PRO A 134 12.05 32.10 -16.18
CA PRO A 134 12.23 31.46 -17.48
C PRO A 134 12.07 29.93 -17.39
N LYS A 135 11.79 29.30 -18.52
CA LYS A 135 11.54 27.85 -18.60
C LYS A 135 12.63 27.01 -17.92
N ASP A 136 13.90 27.39 -18.08
CA ASP A 136 15.03 26.66 -17.50
C ASP A 136 15.02 26.64 -15.96
N ALA A 137 14.36 27.63 -15.33
CA ALA A 137 14.20 27.67 -13.88
C ALA A 137 13.26 26.58 -13.32
N TYR A 138 12.53 25.89 -14.19
CA TYR A 138 11.66 24.76 -13.81
C TYR A 138 12.38 23.41 -13.85
N TYR A 139 13.69 23.42 -14.04
CA TYR A 139 14.48 22.18 -13.97
C TYR A 139 14.45 21.59 -12.56
N SER A 140 14.12 20.32 -12.46
CA SER A 140 14.10 19.58 -11.21
C SER A 140 15.37 18.71 -11.08
N LYS A 141 16.19 19.01 -10.10
CA LYS A 141 17.38 18.19 -9.76
C LYS A 141 16.99 16.79 -9.28
N LEU A 142 15.83 16.67 -8.63
CA LEU A 142 15.32 15.38 -8.14
C LEU A 142 14.97 14.43 -9.28
N ASN A 143 14.35 14.96 -10.34
CA ASN A 143 13.87 14.16 -11.48
C ASN A 143 14.84 14.19 -12.67
N ASP A 144 15.91 14.98 -12.60
CA ASP A 144 16.87 15.23 -13.67
C ASP A 144 16.18 15.62 -14.99
N SER A 145 15.16 16.49 -14.90
CA SER A 145 14.34 16.90 -16.03
C SER A 145 13.78 18.31 -15.89
N GLY A 146 13.59 18.98 -17.01
CA GLY A 146 12.84 20.23 -17.11
C GLY A 146 11.38 19.98 -17.45
N ILE A 147 10.67 21.06 -17.79
CA ILE A 147 9.28 21.03 -18.25
C ILE A 147 9.19 21.18 -19.77
N SER A 148 8.10 20.70 -20.37
CA SER A 148 7.82 20.88 -21.79
C SER A 148 7.47 22.32 -22.16
N ASP A 149 7.47 22.65 -23.45
CA ASP A 149 7.02 23.97 -23.91
C ASP A 149 5.53 24.18 -23.60
N GLU A 150 4.72 23.13 -23.73
CA GLU A 150 3.30 23.15 -23.42
C GLU A 150 3.02 23.44 -21.94
N GLU A 151 3.79 22.86 -21.04
CA GLU A 151 3.68 23.10 -19.59
C GLU A 151 4.09 24.52 -19.23
N TYR A 152 5.13 25.06 -19.88
CA TYR A 152 5.54 26.45 -19.65
C TYR A 152 4.52 27.45 -20.21
N GLU A 153 3.95 27.21 -21.39
CA GLU A 153 2.84 28.02 -21.93
C GLU A 153 1.60 27.95 -21.02
N HIS A 154 1.29 26.77 -20.48
CA HIS A 154 0.22 26.65 -19.51
C HIS A 154 0.49 27.51 -18.26
N ALA A 155 1.71 27.51 -17.71
CA ALA A 155 2.07 28.37 -16.58
C ALA A 155 1.88 29.87 -16.89
N LYS A 156 2.27 30.33 -18.10
CA LYS A 156 2.04 31.69 -18.56
C LYS A 156 0.56 32.05 -18.69
N ASN A 157 -0.24 31.11 -19.22
CA ASN A 157 -1.69 31.33 -19.34
C ASN A 157 -2.35 31.44 -17.96
N VAL A 158 -1.96 30.59 -17.00
CA VAL A 158 -2.43 30.73 -15.61
C VAL A 158 -2.02 32.05 -14.99
N TRP A 159 -0.75 32.45 -15.13
CA TRP A 159 -0.28 33.75 -14.64
C TRP A 159 -1.11 34.94 -15.17
N ASN A 160 -1.39 34.94 -16.46
CA ASN A 160 -2.12 36.00 -17.13
C ASN A 160 -3.61 36.01 -16.76
N GLU A 161 -4.29 34.83 -16.82
CA GLU A 161 -5.73 34.72 -16.54
C GLU A 161 -6.08 35.12 -15.11
N PHE A 162 -5.18 34.81 -14.17
CA PHE A 162 -5.35 35.15 -12.76
C PHE A 162 -4.76 36.52 -12.38
N ASN A 163 -4.19 37.23 -13.35
CA ASN A 163 -3.57 38.56 -13.13
C ASN A 163 -2.54 38.56 -12.00
N CYS A 164 -1.73 37.48 -11.90
CA CYS A 164 -0.66 37.41 -10.90
C CYS A 164 0.29 38.61 -11.05
N LYS A 165 0.60 39.27 -9.95
CA LYS A 165 1.54 40.40 -9.92
C LYS A 165 2.92 39.99 -9.46
N THR A 166 2.97 38.97 -8.63
CA THR A 166 4.18 38.47 -8.01
C THR A 166 4.19 36.95 -8.04
N MET A 167 5.36 36.33 -7.82
CA MET A 167 5.48 34.90 -7.63
C MET A 167 4.71 34.40 -6.40
N ARG A 168 4.43 35.28 -5.43
CA ARG A 168 3.57 34.98 -4.27
C ARG A 168 2.13 34.68 -4.73
N ASP A 169 1.58 35.50 -5.61
CA ASP A 169 0.23 35.29 -6.15
C ASP A 169 0.16 33.95 -6.89
N TYR A 170 1.19 33.64 -7.68
CA TYR A 170 1.28 32.37 -8.41
C TYR A 170 1.45 31.15 -7.46
N HIS A 171 2.27 31.32 -6.41
CA HIS A 171 2.48 30.32 -5.38
C HIS A 171 1.18 29.97 -4.62
N ASP A 172 0.47 31.02 -4.17
CA ASP A 172 -0.78 30.83 -3.43
C ASP A 172 -1.86 30.19 -4.30
N LEU A 173 -1.93 30.59 -5.58
CA LEU A 173 -2.83 29.99 -6.56
C LEU A 173 -2.48 28.51 -6.81
N TYR A 174 -1.19 28.21 -7.01
CA TYR A 174 -0.70 26.84 -7.20
C TYR A 174 -1.07 25.95 -6.02
N ASN A 175 -0.77 26.40 -4.80
CA ASN A 175 -1.07 25.66 -3.59
C ASN A 175 -2.59 25.46 -3.41
N LYS A 176 -3.39 26.50 -3.63
CA LYS A 176 -4.85 26.41 -3.56
C LYS A 176 -5.41 25.43 -4.60
N SER A 177 -4.91 25.45 -5.83
CA SER A 177 -5.37 24.52 -6.87
C SER A 177 -5.01 23.07 -6.55
N ASP A 178 -3.82 22.80 -6.01
CA ASP A 178 -3.44 21.45 -5.58
C ASP A 178 -4.35 20.94 -4.45
N VAL A 179 -4.72 21.79 -3.49
CA VAL A 179 -5.66 21.44 -2.41
C VAL A 179 -7.05 21.11 -2.98
N LEU A 180 -7.56 21.93 -3.90
CA LEU A 180 -8.88 21.69 -4.52
C LEU A 180 -8.88 20.42 -5.39
N LEU A 181 -7.82 20.19 -6.16
CA LEU A 181 -7.66 18.95 -6.93
C LEU A 181 -7.64 17.72 -6.02
N LEU A 182 -6.94 17.81 -4.88
CA LEU A 182 -6.93 16.72 -3.90
C LEU A 182 -8.32 16.50 -3.30
N ALA A 183 -9.05 17.57 -3.02
CA ALA A 183 -10.43 17.49 -2.50
C ALA A 183 -11.33 16.78 -3.52
N ASP A 184 -11.35 17.19 -4.78
CA ASP A 184 -12.12 16.56 -5.85
C ASP A 184 -11.79 15.09 -6.03
N VAL A 185 -10.49 14.74 -6.06
CA VAL A 185 -10.03 13.34 -6.15
C VAL A 185 -10.55 12.51 -4.98
N PHE A 186 -10.44 13.03 -3.76
CA PHE A 186 -10.83 12.27 -2.59
C PHE A 186 -12.36 12.18 -2.41
N GLU A 187 -13.10 13.25 -2.69
CA GLU A 187 -14.57 13.24 -2.66
C GLU A 187 -15.14 12.26 -3.72
N ASN A 188 -14.58 12.26 -4.93
CA ASN A 188 -14.95 11.26 -5.93
C ASN A 188 -14.67 9.81 -5.44
N PHE A 189 -13.55 9.59 -4.76
CA PHE A 189 -13.25 8.29 -4.16
C PHE A 189 -14.26 7.93 -3.06
N ARG A 190 -14.66 8.89 -2.21
CA ARG A 190 -15.72 8.69 -1.20
C ARG A 190 -17.05 8.31 -1.85
N ASP A 191 -17.44 8.99 -2.92
CA ASP A 191 -18.67 8.71 -3.66
C ASP A 191 -18.68 7.30 -4.24
N VAL A 192 -17.56 6.87 -4.85
CA VAL A 192 -17.40 5.50 -5.36
C VAL A 192 -17.55 4.47 -4.24
N CYS A 193 -16.89 4.69 -3.09
CA CYS A 193 -16.98 3.78 -1.94
C CYS A 193 -18.37 3.78 -1.32
N MET A 194 -19.00 4.93 -1.17
CA MET A 194 -20.38 5.04 -0.65
C MET A 194 -21.39 4.40 -1.59
N LYS A 195 -21.24 4.58 -2.90
CA LYS A 195 -22.13 3.98 -3.91
C LYS A 195 -22.05 2.45 -3.89
N ASN A 196 -20.82 1.91 -3.89
CA ASN A 196 -20.59 0.47 -4.06
C ASN A 196 -20.68 -0.30 -2.73
N TYR A 197 -20.12 0.24 -1.65
CA TYR A 197 -19.94 -0.47 -0.38
C TYR A 197 -20.77 0.11 0.77
N LYS A 198 -21.29 1.33 0.64
CA LYS A 198 -21.91 2.09 1.74
C LYS A 198 -20.95 2.27 2.92
N LEU A 199 -19.66 2.49 2.60
CA LEU A 199 -18.57 2.76 3.53
C LEU A 199 -17.89 4.06 3.14
N ASP A 200 -17.64 4.93 4.13
CA ASP A 200 -16.92 6.18 3.92
C ASP A 200 -15.44 6.00 4.26
N PRO A 201 -14.53 6.19 3.27
CA PRO A 201 -13.08 6.03 3.46
C PRO A 201 -12.48 6.84 4.61
N VAL A 202 -13.07 7.97 4.99
CA VAL A 202 -12.55 8.81 6.08
C VAL A 202 -12.54 8.13 7.45
N TRP A 203 -13.27 7.01 7.61
CA TRP A 203 -13.26 6.21 8.82
C TRP A 203 -12.10 5.23 8.90
N TYR A 204 -11.36 5.06 7.81
CA TYR A 204 -10.26 4.12 7.67
C TYR A 204 -8.91 4.84 7.59
N PHE A 205 -7.84 4.11 7.81
CA PHE A 205 -6.48 4.63 7.73
C PHE A 205 -5.76 4.23 6.43
N THR A 206 -6.17 3.10 5.84
CA THR A 206 -5.52 2.51 4.65
C THR A 206 -6.52 1.71 3.82
N SER A 207 -6.22 1.50 2.53
CA SER A 207 -7.02 0.65 1.63
C SER A 207 -7.27 -0.77 2.15
N PRO A 208 -6.31 -1.49 2.76
CA PRO A 208 -6.57 -2.84 3.27
C PRO A 208 -7.71 -2.90 4.30
N GLY A 209 -7.77 -1.95 5.23
CA GLY A 209 -8.84 -1.90 6.23
C GLY A 209 -10.21 -1.63 5.61
N LEU A 210 -10.27 -0.69 4.66
CA LEU A 210 -11.49 -0.41 3.90
C LEU A 210 -11.93 -1.62 3.06
N ALA A 211 -10.99 -2.26 2.35
CA ALA A 211 -11.25 -3.42 1.51
C ALA A 211 -11.75 -4.62 2.32
N TRP A 212 -11.20 -4.84 3.51
CA TRP A 212 -11.64 -5.88 4.43
C TRP A 212 -13.10 -5.71 4.83
N ASP A 213 -13.48 -4.53 5.32
CA ASP A 213 -14.86 -4.24 5.70
C ASP A 213 -15.82 -4.27 4.51
N ALA A 214 -15.36 -3.82 3.34
CA ALA A 214 -16.13 -3.90 2.11
C ALA A 214 -16.39 -5.36 1.71
N ALA A 215 -15.38 -6.21 1.77
CA ALA A 215 -15.50 -7.64 1.47
C ALA A 215 -16.49 -8.33 2.43
N LEU A 216 -16.35 -8.13 3.75
CA LEU A 216 -17.28 -8.69 4.74
C LEU A 216 -18.71 -8.20 4.53
N LYS A 217 -18.88 -6.91 4.21
CA LYS A 217 -20.18 -6.31 4.01
C LYS A 217 -20.89 -6.79 2.73
N LEU A 218 -20.12 -6.98 1.65
CA LEU A 218 -20.66 -7.48 0.37
C LEU A 218 -20.98 -8.96 0.42
N THR A 219 -20.06 -9.77 0.93
CA THR A 219 -20.19 -11.23 0.97
C THR A 219 -21.13 -11.68 2.08
N LYS A 220 -21.27 -10.88 3.15
CA LYS A 220 -21.97 -11.23 4.40
C LYS A 220 -21.41 -12.48 5.07
N VAL A 221 -20.19 -12.86 4.73
CA VAL A 221 -19.50 -13.99 5.36
C VAL A 221 -19.32 -13.72 6.85
N LYS A 222 -19.53 -14.76 7.65
CA LYS A 222 -19.21 -14.74 9.09
C LYS A 222 -17.93 -15.52 9.29
N LEU A 223 -16.94 -14.87 9.88
CA LEU A 223 -15.66 -15.48 10.17
C LEU A 223 -15.63 -15.86 11.65
N GLU A 224 -15.33 -17.13 11.94
CA GLU A 224 -15.06 -17.59 13.30
C GLU A 224 -13.68 -17.11 13.75
N LEU A 225 -13.58 -16.66 14.99
CA LEU A 225 -12.30 -16.32 15.60
C LEU A 225 -11.72 -17.56 16.29
N ILE A 226 -10.46 -17.85 16.00
CA ILE A 226 -9.75 -18.94 16.66
C ILE A 226 -9.48 -18.53 18.10
N SER A 227 -10.16 -19.19 19.04
CA SER A 227 -10.07 -18.94 20.48
C SER A 227 -9.09 -19.87 21.22
N ASP A 228 -8.74 -21.01 20.60
CA ASP A 228 -7.73 -21.93 21.12
C ASP A 228 -6.34 -21.34 20.84
N TYR A 229 -5.56 -21.14 21.92
CA TYR A 229 -4.25 -20.50 21.86
C TYR A 229 -3.21 -21.37 21.11
N ASP A 230 -3.24 -22.69 21.32
CA ASP A 230 -2.30 -23.61 20.67
C ASP A 230 -2.58 -23.72 19.17
N MET A 231 -3.86 -23.72 18.79
CA MET A 231 -4.28 -23.66 17.38
C MET A 231 -3.83 -22.35 16.72
N LEU A 232 -4.00 -21.21 17.40
CA LEU A 232 -3.54 -19.93 16.90
C LEU A 232 -2.02 -19.91 16.67
N LEU A 233 -1.24 -20.42 17.64
CA LEU A 233 0.21 -20.53 17.53
C LEU A 233 0.65 -21.45 16.39
N MET A 234 -0.02 -22.58 16.20
CA MET A 234 0.24 -23.48 15.08
C MET A 234 0.03 -22.78 13.74
N ILE A 235 -1.11 -22.10 13.57
CA ILE A 235 -1.41 -21.37 12.33
C ILE A 235 -0.40 -20.25 12.09
N GLN A 236 0.00 -19.50 13.13
CA GLN A 236 1.04 -18.45 13.02
C GLN A 236 2.37 -18.99 12.51
N GLN A 237 2.76 -20.22 12.91
CA GLN A 237 3.97 -20.87 12.40
C GLN A 237 3.88 -21.19 10.90
N GLY A 238 2.68 -21.41 10.40
CA GLY A 238 2.42 -21.65 8.98
C GLY A 238 2.43 -20.41 8.09
N ILE A 239 2.38 -19.21 8.67
CA ILE A 239 2.38 -17.96 7.90
C ILE A 239 3.80 -17.66 7.42
N ARG A 240 3.96 -17.57 6.09
CA ARG A 240 5.22 -17.26 5.43
C ARG A 240 5.02 -16.18 4.38
N GLY A 241 6.00 -15.27 4.27
CA GLY A 241 6.07 -14.31 3.18
C GLY A 241 6.62 -14.94 1.89
N GLY A 242 6.79 -14.09 0.87
CA GLY A 242 7.45 -14.49 -0.37
C GLY A 242 8.95 -14.70 -0.18
N VAL A 243 9.51 -15.58 -1.01
CA VAL A 243 10.95 -15.77 -1.15
C VAL A 243 11.41 -15.12 -2.45
N SER A 244 12.45 -14.30 -2.38
CA SER A 244 13.13 -13.75 -3.55
C SER A 244 14.60 -14.17 -3.51
N THR A 245 15.04 -14.85 -4.55
CA THR A 245 16.42 -15.32 -4.66
C THR A 245 16.92 -15.21 -6.10
N ILE A 246 18.25 -15.16 -6.26
CA ILE A 246 18.91 -15.21 -7.56
C ILE A 246 19.78 -16.46 -7.56
N SER A 247 19.35 -17.49 -8.28
CA SER A 247 20.10 -18.75 -8.43
C SER A 247 21.29 -18.59 -9.36
N ASN A 248 21.14 -17.86 -10.46
CA ASN A 248 22.21 -17.55 -11.41
C ASN A 248 22.36 -16.03 -11.58
N ARG A 249 23.56 -15.52 -11.28
CA ARG A 249 23.83 -14.07 -11.34
C ARG A 249 23.96 -13.52 -12.75
N PHE A 250 24.21 -14.40 -13.73
CA PHE A 250 24.46 -14.03 -15.11
C PHE A 250 23.89 -15.07 -16.06
N ALA A 251 23.22 -14.62 -17.13
CA ALA A 251 22.81 -15.46 -18.23
C ALA A 251 23.09 -14.74 -19.57
N HIS A 252 23.48 -15.52 -20.57
CA HIS A 252 23.74 -15.03 -21.91
C HIS A 252 22.93 -15.82 -22.93
N ALA A 253 22.03 -15.14 -23.63
CA ALA A 253 21.25 -15.75 -24.68
C ALA A 253 22.02 -15.74 -26.01
N ASN A 254 21.89 -16.81 -26.79
CA ASN A 254 22.42 -16.93 -28.14
C ASN A 254 21.28 -17.05 -29.16
N ASN A 255 20.94 -15.98 -29.87
CA ASN A 255 19.88 -15.99 -30.85
C ASN A 255 20.05 -14.90 -31.89
N LYS A 256 19.29 -15.01 -32.98
CA LYS A 256 19.36 -14.10 -34.17
C LYS A 256 19.12 -12.62 -33.85
N TYR A 257 18.47 -12.29 -32.74
CA TYR A 257 18.21 -10.90 -32.34
C TYR A 257 19.43 -10.22 -31.70
N ARG A 258 20.52 -10.98 -31.49
CA ARG A 258 21.78 -10.46 -30.93
C ARG A 258 22.72 -9.87 -32.00
N GLY A 259 22.32 -9.88 -33.28
CA GLY A 259 23.13 -9.34 -34.37
C GLY A 259 24.49 -10.03 -34.47
N GLU A 260 25.59 -9.25 -34.45
CA GLU A 260 26.96 -9.76 -34.58
C GLU A 260 27.40 -10.69 -33.45
N SER A 261 26.73 -10.64 -32.31
CA SER A 261 26.99 -11.53 -31.17
C SER A 261 26.32 -12.90 -31.27
N PHE A 262 25.61 -13.18 -32.36
CA PHE A 262 24.96 -14.47 -32.61
C PHE A 262 25.95 -15.50 -33.13
N GLU A 263 26.08 -16.62 -32.42
CA GLU A 263 26.96 -17.73 -32.83
C GLU A 263 26.13 -18.86 -33.45
N ASN A 264 26.14 -18.97 -34.78
CA ASN A 264 25.40 -20.00 -35.51
C ASN A 264 25.81 -21.46 -35.15
N SER A 265 27.00 -21.64 -34.62
CA SER A 265 27.54 -22.96 -34.23
C SER A 265 26.96 -23.50 -32.93
N LYS A 266 26.29 -22.62 -32.12
CA LYS A 266 25.69 -22.97 -30.85
C LYS A 266 24.17 -23.07 -30.97
N PRO A 267 23.52 -23.94 -30.19
CA PRO A 267 22.06 -23.96 -30.12
C PRO A 267 21.47 -22.59 -29.78
N PRO A 268 20.37 -22.20 -30.41
CA PRO A 268 19.70 -20.94 -30.01
C PRO A 268 19.13 -21.02 -28.62
N SER A 269 19.33 -19.95 -27.86
CA SER A 269 18.81 -19.79 -26.51
C SER A 269 18.21 -18.40 -26.29
N TYR A 270 17.24 -18.29 -25.40
CA TYR A 270 16.48 -17.08 -25.12
C TYR A 270 16.39 -16.83 -23.63
N ILE A 271 16.35 -15.56 -23.24
CA ILE A 271 16.01 -15.16 -21.86
C ILE A 271 14.58 -14.66 -21.90
N SER A 272 13.71 -15.24 -21.08
CA SER A 272 12.33 -14.80 -20.90
C SER A 272 12.19 -14.16 -19.53
N TYR A 273 11.55 -12.98 -19.48
CA TYR A 273 11.11 -12.35 -18.26
C TYR A 273 9.59 -12.56 -18.12
N LEU A 274 9.19 -13.26 -17.07
CA LEU A 274 7.80 -13.63 -16.86
C LEU A 274 7.35 -13.11 -15.49
N ASP A 275 6.11 -12.62 -15.43
CA ASP A 275 5.45 -12.20 -14.21
C ASP A 275 4.04 -12.80 -14.13
N ALA A 276 3.64 -13.24 -12.95
CA ALA A 276 2.29 -13.74 -12.69
C ALA A 276 1.39 -12.56 -12.32
N ASN A 277 0.67 -12.03 -13.29
CA ASN A 277 -0.22 -10.89 -13.08
C ASN A 277 -1.28 -11.18 -12.00
N ASN A 278 -1.37 -10.25 -11.04
CA ASN A 278 -2.35 -10.29 -9.95
C ASN A 278 -2.33 -11.61 -9.15
N LEU A 279 -1.15 -12.09 -8.77
CA LEU A 279 -0.99 -13.35 -8.04
C LEU A 279 -1.75 -13.37 -6.70
N TYR A 280 -1.79 -12.25 -5.98
CA TYR A 280 -2.58 -12.12 -4.74
C TYR A 280 -4.08 -12.25 -5.01
N GLY A 281 -4.60 -11.65 -6.08
CA GLY A 281 -6.00 -11.80 -6.48
C GLY A 281 -6.34 -13.25 -6.83
N TRP A 282 -5.45 -13.94 -7.52
CA TRP A 282 -5.59 -15.37 -7.79
C TRP A 282 -5.64 -16.20 -6.49
N ALA A 283 -4.74 -15.94 -5.55
CA ALA A 283 -4.72 -16.65 -4.27
C ALA A 283 -6.01 -16.39 -3.46
N MET A 284 -6.48 -15.14 -3.42
CA MET A 284 -7.74 -14.77 -2.75
C MET A 284 -8.98 -15.35 -3.41
N SER A 285 -8.92 -15.76 -4.69
CA SER A 285 -10.05 -16.42 -5.38
C SER A 285 -10.18 -17.92 -5.03
N LYS A 286 -9.20 -18.49 -4.31
CA LYS A 286 -9.25 -19.87 -3.86
C LYS A 286 -10.11 -19.98 -2.60
N PRO A 287 -10.67 -21.19 -2.31
CA PRO A 287 -11.38 -21.44 -1.07
C PRO A 287 -10.54 -21.08 0.16
N LEU A 288 -11.14 -20.31 1.08
CA LEU A 288 -10.51 -19.90 2.33
C LEU A 288 -11.36 -20.42 3.51
N ALA A 289 -10.70 -20.77 4.61
CA ALA A 289 -11.37 -21.20 5.82
C ALA A 289 -12.20 -20.05 6.44
N THR A 290 -13.44 -20.34 6.81
CA THR A 290 -14.36 -19.37 7.42
C THR A 290 -14.74 -19.72 8.86
N ASP A 291 -14.90 -20.99 9.16
CA ASP A 291 -15.38 -21.47 10.46
C ASP A 291 -15.12 -22.96 10.67
N GLY A 292 -15.62 -23.52 11.76
CA GLY A 292 -15.53 -24.94 12.09
C GLY A 292 -14.13 -25.38 12.50
N PHE A 293 -13.33 -24.50 13.07
CA PHE A 293 -11.97 -24.81 13.51
C PHE A 293 -11.96 -25.82 14.66
N LYS A 294 -11.33 -26.96 14.44
CA LYS A 294 -11.14 -28.01 15.43
C LYS A 294 -9.84 -28.76 15.20
N TRP A 295 -9.32 -29.39 16.23
CA TRP A 295 -8.23 -30.34 16.07
C TRP A 295 -8.73 -31.61 15.36
N MET A 296 -7.92 -32.12 14.45
CA MET A 296 -8.20 -33.37 13.74
C MET A 296 -8.00 -34.58 14.67
N SER A 297 -8.86 -35.57 14.54
CA SER A 297 -8.64 -36.90 15.15
C SER A 297 -7.54 -37.68 14.43
N GLU A 298 -7.04 -38.76 15.03
CA GLU A 298 -6.06 -39.67 14.40
C GLU A 298 -6.59 -40.20 13.06
N GLU A 299 -7.85 -40.59 13.00
CA GLU A 299 -8.51 -41.10 11.78
C GLU A 299 -8.56 -40.02 10.69
N GLU A 300 -8.85 -38.74 11.06
CA GLU A 300 -8.87 -37.62 10.13
C GLU A 300 -7.46 -37.27 9.65
N LEU A 301 -6.44 -37.41 10.51
CA LEU A 301 -5.03 -37.22 10.12
C LEU A 301 -4.57 -38.28 9.13
N ASP A 302 -4.99 -39.54 9.29
CA ASP A 302 -4.67 -40.61 8.35
C ASP A 302 -5.35 -40.42 6.99
N ASP A 303 -6.54 -39.82 6.97
CA ASP A 303 -7.35 -39.56 5.78
C ASP A 303 -7.16 -38.19 5.15
N TRP A 304 -6.17 -37.40 5.59
CA TRP A 304 -5.98 -36.03 5.16
C TRP A 304 -5.90 -35.84 3.64
N LYS A 305 -5.44 -36.85 2.90
CA LYS A 305 -5.32 -36.78 1.42
C LYS A 305 -6.66 -36.68 0.71
N ASN A 306 -7.71 -37.18 1.33
CA ASN A 306 -9.08 -37.14 0.78
C ASN A 306 -9.84 -35.87 1.14
N ILE A 307 -9.24 -34.99 1.98
CA ILE A 307 -9.83 -33.67 2.28
C ILE A 307 -9.85 -32.81 1.01
N SER A 308 -11.02 -32.22 0.73
CA SER A 308 -11.22 -31.36 -0.44
C SER A 308 -12.02 -30.11 -0.09
N ALA A 309 -11.59 -28.97 -0.63
CA ALA A 309 -12.32 -27.73 -0.54
C ALA A 309 -13.69 -27.77 -1.28
N GLU A 310 -13.86 -28.67 -2.27
CA GLU A 310 -15.12 -28.89 -2.95
C GLU A 310 -16.18 -29.48 -2.01
N GLU A 311 -15.74 -30.21 -0.99
CA GLU A 311 -16.59 -30.74 0.09
C GLU A 311 -16.73 -29.75 1.26
N GLY A 312 -16.24 -28.54 1.12
CA GLY A 312 -16.26 -27.51 2.16
C GLY A 312 -15.30 -27.79 3.32
N ARG A 313 -14.26 -28.60 3.10
CA ARG A 313 -13.29 -28.97 4.14
C ARG A 313 -11.87 -28.60 3.71
N GLY A 314 -11.06 -28.19 4.68
CA GLY A 314 -9.62 -27.97 4.51
C GLY A 314 -8.89 -28.26 5.79
N CYS A 315 -7.58 -28.39 5.75
CA CYS A 315 -6.78 -28.55 6.97
C CYS A 315 -5.41 -27.88 6.85
N ILE A 316 -4.84 -27.58 7.99
CA ILE A 316 -3.46 -27.13 8.18
C ILE A 316 -2.78 -28.22 9.00
N LEU A 317 -1.64 -28.72 8.52
CA LEU A 317 -0.95 -29.85 9.09
C LEU A 317 0.44 -29.45 9.60
N GLU A 318 0.86 -30.04 10.72
CA GLU A 318 2.21 -29.98 11.23
C GLU A 318 2.91 -31.31 10.93
N VAL A 319 3.94 -31.29 10.05
CA VAL A 319 4.53 -32.48 9.47
C VAL A 319 6.06 -32.48 9.53
N ASP A 320 6.66 -33.65 9.47
CA ASP A 320 8.07 -33.81 9.16
C ASP A 320 8.22 -34.23 7.69
N LEU A 321 9.15 -33.56 6.98
CA LEU A 321 9.42 -33.80 5.57
C LEU A 321 10.87 -34.21 5.37
N GLU A 322 11.09 -35.33 4.73
CA GLU A 322 12.40 -35.69 4.20
C GLU A 322 12.57 -35.06 2.82
N TYR A 323 13.73 -34.46 2.59
CA TYR A 323 14.15 -33.92 1.31
C TYR A 323 15.16 -34.87 0.67
N PRO A 324 14.75 -35.79 -0.25
CA PRO A 324 15.62 -36.77 -0.85
C PRO A 324 16.81 -36.16 -1.57
N LYS A 325 17.98 -36.77 -1.44
CA LYS A 325 19.22 -36.21 -2.01
C LYS A 325 19.25 -36.20 -3.54
N ASP A 326 18.56 -37.09 -4.18
CA ASP A 326 18.40 -37.16 -5.63
C ASP A 326 17.60 -35.98 -6.21
N LEU A 327 16.80 -35.29 -5.38
CA LEU A 327 16.09 -34.07 -5.76
C LEU A 327 16.93 -32.80 -5.60
N HIS A 328 18.09 -32.85 -4.93
CA HIS A 328 18.85 -31.64 -4.60
C HIS A 328 19.32 -30.88 -5.84
N ASP A 329 19.84 -31.58 -6.84
CA ASP A 329 20.27 -30.95 -8.10
C ASP A 329 19.07 -30.40 -8.90
N LEU A 330 17.94 -31.13 -8.89
CA LEU A 330 16.71 -30.72 -9.59
C LEU A 330 16.07 -29.48 -8.95
N HIS A 331 16.08 -29.38 -7.62
CA HIS A 331 15.44 -28.32 -6.87
C HIS A 331 16.40 -27.20 -6.43
N ASN A 332 17.66 -27.25 -6.82
CA ASN A 332 18.69 -26.29 -6.37
C ASN A 332 18.34 -24.84 -6.70
N ASP A 333 17.69 -24.59 -7.83
CA ASP A 333 17.29 -23.24 -8.25
C ASP A 333 16.06 -22.72 -7.48
N TYR A 334 15.23 -23.61 -6.98
CA TYR A 334 14.02 -23.26 -6.24
C TYR A 334 13.67 -24.34 -5.20
N PRO A 335 14.42 -24.42 -4.08
CA PRO A 335 14.13 -25.37 -3.01
C PRO A 335 12.73 -25.19 -2.43
N LEU A 336 12.03 -26.29 -2.20
CA LEU A 336 10.69 -26.31 -1.61
C LEU A 336 10.74 -26.12 -0.08
N ALA A 337 9.60 -25.80 0.50
CA ALA A 337 9.41 -25.67 1.95
C ALA A 337 10.43 -24.71 2.62
N PRO A 338 10.44 -23.41 2.28
CA PRO A 338 11.35 -22.44 2.87
C PRO A 338 11.13 -22.28 4.37
N GLU A 339 12.20 -22.10 5.12
CA GLU A 339 12.19 -22.02 6.59
C GLU A 339 12.58 -20.62 7.09
N ASN A 340 11.91 -20.17 8.13
CA ASN A 340 12.26 -18.94 8.82
C ASN A 340 13.37 -19.25 9.86
N ILE A 341 14.63 -19.18 9.40
CA ILE A 341 15.81 -19.51 10.19
C ILE A 341 16.73 -18.30 10.39
N MET A 342 17.60 -18.41 11.36
CA MET A 342 18.67 -17.43 11.57
C MET A 342 19.94 -17.92 10.86
N PRO A 343 20.34 -17.27 9.74
CA PRO A 343 21.58 -17.67 9.06
C PRO A 343 22.81 -17.45 9.94
N GLU A 344 23.84 -18.24 9.70
CA GLU A 344 25.12 -18.08 10.38
C GLU A 344 25.65 -16.65 10.18
N GLY A 345 26.07 -16.00 11.27
CA GLY A 345 26.53 -14.61 11.27
C GLY A 345 25.42 -13.54 11.20
N SER A 346 24.14 -13.92 11.12
CA SER A 346 23.00 -12.99 11.14
C SER A 346 22.43 -12.84 12.55
N LYS A 347 21.93 -11.64 12.87
CA LYS A 347 21.15 -11.38 14.10
C LYS A 347 19.65 -11.39 13.85
N VAL A 348 19.22 -11.61 12.62
CA VAL A 348 17.81 -11.52 12.20
C VAL A 348 17.42 -12.81 11.50
N ARG A 349 16.24 -13.34 11.85
CA ARG A 349 15.62 -14.45 11.12
C ARG A 349 15.22 -14.02 9.72
N LYS A 350 15.43 -14.91 8.74
CA LYS A 350 15.04 -14.72 7.34
C LYS A 350 14.34 -15.96 6.83
N LEU A 351 13.39 -15.79 5.92
CA LEU A 351 12.80 -16.90 5.19
C LEU A 351 13.78 -17.33 4.10
N ILE A 352 14.30 -18.56 4.22
CA ILE A 352 15.37 -19.10 3.37
C ILE A 352 14.93 -20.42 2.76
N PRO A 353 14.98 -20.56 1.42
CA PRO A 353 14.84 -21.85 0.76
C PRO A 353 16.12 -22.67 1.01
N ASN A 354 15.95 -23.92 1.38
CA ASN A 354 17.04 -24.86 1.59
C ASN A 354 16.59 -26.29 1.31
N LEU A 355 17.57 -27.18 1.11
CA LEU A 355 17.36 -28.59 0.76
C LEU A 355 17.43 -29.52 1.99
N ASN A 356 17.31 -28.99 3.20
CA ASN A 356 17.30 -29.79 4.43
C ASN A 356 15.96 -30.47 4.66
N ASN A 357 15.97 -31.56 5.41
CA ASN A 357 14.73 -32.13 5.97
C ASN A 357 14.04 -31.12 6.86
N LYS A 358 12.71 -31.17 6.92
CA LYS A 358 11.89 -30.27 7.72
C LYS A 358 11.31 -31.00 8.92
N THR A 359 11.33 -30.34 10.08
CA THR A 359 10.74 -30.88 11.31
C THR A 359 9.64 -29.94 11.79
N LYS A 360 8.48 -30.51 12.12
CA LYS A 360 7.29 -29.77 12.59
C LYS A 360 6.92 -28.60 11.67
N TYR A 361 6.97 -28.84 10.37
CA TYR A 361 6.68 -27.86 9.36
C TYR A 361 5.16 -27.70 9.20
N VAL A 362 4.66 -26.49 9.46
CA VAL A 362 3.21 -26.19 9.39
C VAL A 362 2.87 -25.64 8.03
N LEU A 363 1.89 -26.25 7.35
CA LEU A 363 1.44 -25.79 6.02
C LEU A 363 0.00 -26.21 5.72
N HIS A 364 -0.58 -25.58 4.71
CA HIS A 364 -1.89 -25.94 4.17
C HIS A 364 -1.81 -27.26 3.41
N TYR A 365 -2.84 -28.09 3.49
CA TYR A 365 -2.88 -29.43 2.90
C TYR A 365 -2.64 -29.43 1.37
N GLU A 366 -3.11 -28.44 0.64
CA GLU A 366 -2.85 -28.33 -0.81
C GLU A 366 -1.35 -28.14 -1.11
N ASN A 367 -0.64 -27.37 -0.29
CA ASN A 367 0.81 -27.22 -0.43
C ASN A 367 1.53 -28.53 -0.09
N LEU A 368 1.01 -29.29 0.88
CA LEU A 368 1.59 -30.59 1.22
C LEU A 368 1.41 -31.59 0.08
N LYS A 369 0.22 -31.66 -0.53
CA LYS A 369 -0.02 -32.46 -1.75
C LYS A 369 0.93 -32.06 -2.88
N GLN A 370 1.15 -30.79 -3.08
CA GLN A 370 2.11 -30.28 -4.07
C GLN A 370 3.55 -30.73 -3.76
N TYR A 371 4.00 -30.58 -2.53
CA TYR A 371 5.36 -30.99 -2.15
C TYR A 371 5.58 -32.49 -2.31
N GLU A 372 4.59 -33.30 -1.93
CA GLU A 372 4.61 -34.76 -2.15
C GLU A 372 4.67 -35.09 -3.66
N SER A 373 3.88 -34.41 -4.50
CA SER A 373 3.89 -34.60 -5.95
C SER A 373 5.23 -34.21 -6.61
N LEU A 374 5.99 -33.33 -5.97
CA LEU A 374 7.33 -32.90 -6.37
C LEU A 374 8.45 -33.73 -5.73
N GLY A 375 8.10 -34.78 -4.98
CA GLY A 375 9.03 -35.80 -4.52
C GLY A 375 9.48 -35.68 -3.06
N LEU A 376 9.00 -34.70 -2.28
CA LEU A 376 9.26 -34.69 -0.84
C LEU A 376 8.51 -35.88 -0.17
N ILE A 377 9.12 -36.44 0.85
CA ILE A 377 8.54 -37.61 1.58
C ILE A 377 8.02 -37.11 2.93
N ILE A 378 6.75 -37.38 3.19
CA ILE A 378 6.14 -37.11 4.51
C ILE A 378 6.53 -38.25 5.42
N THR A 379 7.34 -37.97 6.44
CA THR A 379 7.83 -38.98 7.38
C THR A 379 6.97 -39.07 8.65
N ASN A 380 6.32 -37.97 9.02
CA ASN A 380 5.42 -37.94 10.17
C ASN A 380 4.39 -36.82 10.04
N ILE A 381 3.18 -37.03 10.57
CA ILE A 381 2.15 -35.99 10.76
C ILE A 381 1.90 -35.89 12.26
N HIS A 382 2.19 -34.74 12.85
CA HIS A 382 2.08 -34.55 14.30
C HIS A 382 0.67 -34.18 14.73
N ARG A 383 0.03 -33.25 13.99
CA ARG A 383 -1.32 -32.75 14.28
C ARG A 383 -1.87 -31.93 13.11
N GLY A 384 -3.12 -31.69 13.14
CA GLY A 384 -3.80 -30.87 12.14
C GLY A 384 -5.06 -30.21 12.68
#